data_f8a93da791e17ad3fbf1cd1f7e345d40
#
_entry.id   f8a93da791e17ad3fbf1cd1f7e345d40
#
_cell.length_a   1.000
_cell.length_b   1.000
_cell.length_c   1.000
_cell.angle_alpha   90.00
_cell.angle_beta   90.00
_cell.angle_gamma   90.00
#
_symmetry.space_group_name_H-M   'P 1'
#
loop_
_entity.id
_entity.type
_entity.pdbx_description
1 polymer ?
#
loop_
_entity_poly.entity_id
_entity_poly.type
_entity_poly.pdbx_seq_one_letter_code
_entity_poly.pdbx_strand_id
1 'polypeptide(L)'
;PGLTVDIVPNGVSLDFFKAKTLWKSTEPRILFVANFKWLQNIEAAEILINQVFPIILKEIPRAKLWIVGQHIPKEVSSLAGGRVIVDNLEESDQEAIRNAYYSASVFVSPLHGPGGTRLKHFGAMAARLPLVTTSVGAEGLGAKDGQNIIIKNSSKELAMATAEILRNPKLAEKLARNARAHVEVNYGWQKMAEFLDDVYERCANVK
;
A
#
# COMPACT_ATOMS: atom_id res chain seq x y z
N PRO A 1 16.35 -19.93 31.51
CA PRO A 1 16.89 -20.12 30.19
C PRO A 1 16.07 -19.25 29.26
N GLY A 2 16.74 -18.26 28.63
CA GLY A 2 16.05 -17.34 27.69
C GLY A 2 15.64 -18.09 26.44
N LEU A 3 14.37 -17.95 26.06
CA LEU A 3 13.87 -18.45 24.78
C LEU A 3 14.40 -17.53 23.66
N THR A 4 15.05 -18.08 22.65
CA THR A 4 15.40 -17.33 21.44
C THR A 4 14.19 -17.39 20.51
N VAL A 5 13.70 -16.21 20.08
CA VAL A 5 12.56 -16.09 19.17
C VAL A 5 13.02 -15.42 17.88
N ASP A 6 12.84 -16.11 16.77
CA ASP A 6 13.05 -15.55 15.43
C ASP A 6 11.71 -15.11 14.84
N ILE A 7 11.71 -13.97 14.14
CA ILE A 7 10.51 -13.44 13.46
C ILE A 7 10.72 -13.60 11.97
N VAL A 8 9.94 -14.46 11.33
CA VAL A 8 9.87 -14.58 9.87
C VAL A 8 8.74 -13.67 9.37
N PRO A 9 9.05 -12.56 8.69
CA PRO A 9 8.02 -11.65 8.20
C PRO A 9 7.23 -12.26 7.04
N ASN A 10 6.08 -11.66 6.74
CA ASN A 10 5.33 -12.00 5.53
C ASN A 10 6.09 -11.56 4.27
N GLY A 11 5.96 -12.34 3.21
CA GLY A 11 6.52 -12.04 1.91
C GLY A 11 5.51 -11.42 0.93
N VAL A 12 6.00 -11.03 -0.24
CA VAL A 12 5.20 -10.57 -1.38
C VAL A 12 5.60 -11.31 -2.66
N SER A 13 4.61 -11.64 -3.50
CA SER A 13 4.87 -12.23 -4.81
C SER A 13 5.32 -11.16 -5.80
N LEU A 14 6.60 -11.20 -6.14
CA LEU A 14 7.19 -10.28 -7.13
C LEU A 14 6.76 -10.61 -8.56
N ASP A 15 6.36 -11.85 -8.82
CA ASP A 15 5.83 -12.30 -10.12
C ASP A 15 4.38 -11.86 -10.30
N PHE A 16 3.59 -11.89 -9.25
CA PHE A 16 2.22 -11.37 -9.27
C PHE A 16 2.22 -9.85 -9.44
N PHE A 17 3.02 -9.12 -8.67
CA PHE A 17 3.18 -7.67 -8.74
C PHE A 17 4.42 -7.31 -9.57
N LYS A 18 4.34 -7.45 -10.89
CA LYS A 18 5.42 -6.99 -11.79
C LYS A 18 5.58 -5.49 -11.70
N ALA A 19 6.82 -5.03 -11.82
CA ALA A 19 7.13 -3.60 -11.82
C ALA A 19 6.48 -2.89 -13.01
N LYS A 20 5.70 -1.85 -12.77
CA LYS A 20 5.14 -1.03 -13.85
C LYS A 20 6.16 -0.04 -14.41
N THR A 21 6.02 0.28 -15.70
CA THR A 21 6.97 1.10 -16.45
C THR A 21 6.49 2.52 -16.73
N LEU A 22 5.20 2.83 -16.52
CA LEU A 22 4.60 4.09 -16.94
C LEU A 22 4.02 4.89 -15.77
N TRP A 23 4.36 6.18 -15.74
CA TRP A 23 3.98 7.13 -14.70
C TRP A 23 3.13 8.30 -15.20
N LYS A 24 2.94 8.43 -16.52
CA LYS A 24 2.13 9.52 -17.08
C LYS A 24 0.69 9.06 -17.19
N SER A 25 -0.14 9.51 -16.25
CA SER A 25 -1.59 9.44 -16.40
C SER A 25 -2.14 10.85 -16.62
N THR A 26 -2.99 11.01 -17.61
CA THR A 26 -3.76 12.24 -17.81
C THR A 26 -4.82 12.45 -16.73
N GLU A 27 -5.23 11.36 -16.07
CA GLU A 27 -6.13 11.34 -14.92
C GLU A 27 -5.43 10.64 -13.75
N PRO A 28 -4.80 11.42 -12.83
CA PRO A 28 -4.14 10.83 -11.66
C PRO A 28 -5.13 10.03 -10.83
N ARG A 29 -4.79 8.76 -10.56
CA ARG A 29 -5.64 7.82 -9.83
C ARG A 29 -4.99 7.46 -8.50
N ILE A 30 -5.65 7.81 -7.41
CA ILE A 30 -5.25 7.48 -6.05
C ILE A 30 -5.92 6.16 -5.71
N LEU A 31 -5.16 5.19 -5.23
CA LEU A 31 -5.65 3.85 -4.93
C LEU A 31 -5.61 3.57 -3.43
N PHE A 32 -6.66 2.93 -2.94
CA PHE A 32 -6.67 2.21 -1.68
C PHE A 32 -7.28 0.83 -1.89
N VAL A 33 -6.52 -0.23 -1.60
CA VAL A 33 -6.98 -1.63 -1.67
C VAL A 33 -7.07 -2.21 -0.28
N ALA A 34 -8.18 -2.89 0.06
CA ALA A 34 -8.32 -3.51 1.37
C ALA A 34 -9.33 -4.67 1.39
N ASN A 35 -9.21 -5.52 2.41
CA ASN A 35 -10.30 -6.39 2.83
C ASN A 35 -11.09 -5.66 3.94
N PHE A 36 -12.35 -5.35 3.68
CA PHE A 36 -13.19 -4.54 4.55
C PHE A 36 -13.90 -5.35 5.66
N LYS A 37 -13.55 -6.61 5.84
CA LYS A 37 -13.87 -7.35 7.08
C LYS A 37 -13.19 -6.73 8.30
N TRP A 38 -12.13 -5.93 8.10
CA TRP A 38 -11.36 -5.31 9.16
C TRP A 38 -11.76 -3.85 9.34
N LEU A 39 -12.20 -3.49 10.55
CA LEU A 39 -12.70 -2.15 10.89
C LEU A 39 -11.72 -1.03 10.52
N GLN A 40 -10.43 -1.21 10.80
CA GLN A 40 -9.41 -0.21 10.45
C GLN A 40 -9.32 0.10 8.95
N ASN A 41 -9.77 -0.81 8.07
CA ASN A 41 -9.82 -0.54 6.63
C ASN A 41 -11.06 0.29 6.25
N ILE A 42 -12.16 0.10 6.95
CA ILE A 42 -13.38 0.91 6.81
C ILE A 42 -13.06 2.35 7.24
N GLU A 43 -12.52 2.52 8.44
CA GLU A 43 -12.10 3.83 8.97
C GLU A 43 -11.10 4.54 8.04
N ALA A 44 -10.12 3.81 7.52
CA ALA A 44 -9.14 4.37 6.59
C ALA A 44 -9.79 4.83 5.27
N ALA A 45 -10.76 4.09 4.72
CA ALA A 45 -11.48 4.50 3.53
C ALA A 45 -12.33 5.76 3.78
N GLU A 46 -13.03 5.82 4.91
CA GLU A 46 -13.82 7.00 5.31
C GLU A 46 -12.95 8.24 5.50
N ILE A 47 -11.82 8.12 6.19
CA ILE A 47 -10.83 9.20 6.33
C ILE A 47 -10.32 9.63 4.97
N LEU A 48 -9.97 8.67 4.10
CA LEU A 48 -9.46 8.96 2.78
C LEU A 48 -10.49 9.71 1.92
N ILE A 49 -11.74 9.27 1.91
CA ILE A 49 -12.83 9.87 1.12
C ILE A 49 -13.23 11.24 1.68
N ASN A 50 -13.44 11.33 3.00
CA ASN A 50 -14.08 12.51 3.60
C ASN A 50 -13.10 13.60 4.04
N GLN A 51 -11.83 13.26 4.32
CA GLN A 51 -10.87 14.21 4.87
C GLN A 51 -9.66 14.45 3.95
N VAL A 52 -9.07 13.38 3.38
CA VAL A 52 -7.83 13.48 2.59
C VAL A 52 -8.14 13.90 1.15
N PHE A 53 -9.05 13.18 0.49
CA PHE A 53 -9.33 13.37 -0.93
C PHE A 53 -9.91 14.74 -1.27
N PRO A 54 -10.78 15.38 -0.48
CA PRO A 54 -11.24 16.74 -0.75
C PRO A 54 -10.10 17.77 -0.78
N ILE A 55 -9.06 17.58 0.03
CA ILE A 55 -7.87 18.45 0.01
C ILE A 55 -7.07 18.17 -1.27
N ILE A 56 -6.89 16.89 -1.64
CA ILE A 56 -6.20 16.53 -2.89
C ILE A 56 -6.92 17.14 -4.10
N LEU A 57 -8.26 17.13 -4.14
CA LEU A 57 -9.03 17.69 -5.24
C LEU A 57 -8.83 19.20 -5.42
N LYS A 58 -8.60 19.96 -4.35
CA LYS A 58 -8.26 21.39 -4.44
C LYS A 58 -6.91 21.60 -5.13
N GLU A 59 -5.96 20.70 -4.90
CA GLU A 59 -4.61 20.74 -5.45
C GLU A 59 -4.53 20.13 -6.86
N ILE A 60 -5.26 19.06 -7.09
CA ILE A 60 -5.27 18.26 -8.34
C ILE A 60 -6.72 18.02 -8.76
N PRO A 61 -7.41 18.97 -9.41
CA PRO A 61 -8.86 18.88 -9.71
C PRO A 61 -9.26 17.69 -10.59
N ARG A 62 -8.30 17.10 -11.33
CA ARG A 62 -8.54 15.93 -12.18
C ARG A 62 -8.29 14.59 -11.49
N ALA A 63 -7.85 14.58 -10.24
CA ALA A 63 -7.61 13.35 -9.51
C ALA A 63 -8.88 12.53 -9.35
N LYS A 64 -8.74 11.20 -9.39
CA LYS A 64 -9.79 10.24 -9.05
C LYS A 64 -9.33 9.40 -7.86
N LEU A 65 -10.24 9.12 -6.94
CA LEU A 65 -10.02 8.18 -5.85
C LEU A 65 -10.65 6.85 -6.21
N TRP A 66 -9.92 5.77 -6.03
CA TRP A 66 -10.37 4.42 -6.29
C TRP A 66 -10.19 3.54 -5.04
N ILE A 67 -11.30 3.17 -4.45
CA ILE A 67 -11.39 2.23 -3.35
C ILE A 67 -11.71 0.88 -3.94
N VAL A 68 -10.84 -0.10 -3.72
CA VAL A 68 -10.96 -1.45 -4.30
C VAL A 68 -10.83 -2.48 -3.19
N GLY A 69 -11.64 -3.51 -3.22
CA GLY A 69 -11.46 -4.60 -2.26
C GLY A 69 -12.64 -5.51 -2.10
N GLN A 70 -12.61 -6.28 -1.05
CA GLN A 70 -13.60 -7.29 -0.73
C GLN A 70 -14.41 -6.85 0.48
N HIS A 71 -15.69 -7.28 0.53
CA HIS A 71 -16.58 -7.02 1.66
C HIS A 71 -16.76 -5.52 1.96
N ILE A 72 -16.81 -4.70 0.92
CA ILE A 72 -17.02 -3.25 1.09
C ILE A 72 -18.43 -3.02 1.64
N PRO A 73 -18.58 -2.43 2.83
CA PRO A 73 -19.87 -2.22 3.45
C PRO A 73 -20.62 -1.06 2.76
N LYS A 74 -21.94 -0.99 3.00
CA LYS A 74 -22.80 0.05 2.40
C LYS A 74 -22.36 1.47 2.77
N GLU A 75 -21.86 1.66 3.96
CA GLU A 75 -21.35 2.96 4.47
C GLU A 75 -20.25 3.49 3.58
N VAL A 76 -19.33 2.65 3.12
CA VAL A 76 -18.24 3.04 2.21
C VAL A 76 -18.75 3.11 0.76
N SER A 77 -19.53 2.12 0.30
CA SER A 77 -20.00 2.09 -1.09
C SER A 77 -20.98 3.22 -1.41
N SER A 78 -21.74 3.72 -0.44
CA SER A 78 -22.63 4.87 -0.61
C SER A 78 -21.88 6.20 -0.79
N LEU A 79 -20.59 6.25 -0.47
CA LEU A 79 -19.72 7.42 -0.71
C LEU A 79 -19.18 7.48 -2.15
N ALA A 80 -19.48 6.46 -2.97
CA ALA A 80 -19.15 6.47 -4.38
C ALA A 80 -19.92 7.60 -5.12
N GLY A 81 -19.23 8.25 -6.04
CA GLY A 81 -19.84 9.31 -6.86
C GLY A 81 -18.83 10.37 -7.27
N GLY A 82 -19.15 11.13 -8.30
CA GLY A 82 -18.26 12.15 -8.82
C GLY A 82 -16.89 11.58 -9.22
N ARG A 83 -15.88 11.82 -8.40
CA ARG A 83 -14.50 11.35 -8.63
C ARG A 83 -14.08 10.21 -7.69
N VAL A 84 -15.00 9.68 -6.88
CA VAL A 84 -14.79 8.52 -6.00
C VAL A 84 -15.41 7.29 -6.66
N ILE A 85 -14.58 6.30 -6.95
CA ILE A 85 -14.96 5.00 -7.51
C ILE A 85 -14.78 3.96 -6.41
N VAL A 86 -15.77 3.09 -6.24
CA VAL A 86 -15.73 2.01 -5.25
C VAL A 86 -16.06 0.71 -5.96
N ASP A 87 -15.09 -0.21 -6.02
CA ASP A 87 -15.23 -1.52 -6.65
C ASP A 87 -15.12 -2.63 -5.61
N ASN A 88 -16.25 -3.30 -5.36
CA ASN A 88 -16.30 -4.48 -4.51
C ASN A 88 -15.99 -5.72 -5.36
N LEU A 89 -14.88 -6.38 -5.06
CA LEU A 89 -14.37 -7.52 -5.80
C LEU A 89 -14.62 -8.84 -5.05
N GLU A 90 -14.74 -9.93 -5.80
CA GLU A 90 -14.74 -11.28 -5.23
C GLU A 90 -13.29 -11.75 -4.95
N GLU A 91 -13.14 -12.82 -4.14
CA GLU A 91 -11.82 -13.39 -3.81
C GLU A 91 -11.07 -13.92 -5.04
N SER A 92 -11.80 -14.35 -6.07
CA SER A 92 -11.27 -14.84 -7.34
C SER A 92 -10.71 -13.74 -8.25
N ASP A 93 -11.07 -12.47 -8.01
CA ASP A 93 -10.75 -11.35 -8.91
C ASP A 93 -9.31 -10.82 -8.76
N GLN A 94 -8.34 -11.74 -8.67
CA GLN A 94 -6.93 -11.39 -8.47
C GLN A 94 -6.38 -10.50 -9.60
N GLU A 95 -6.85 -10.73 -10.84
CA GLU A 95 -6.42 -9.90 -11.96
C GLU A 95 -6.94 -8.45 -11.83
N ALA A 96 -8.18 -8.25 -11.39
CA ALA A 96 -8.73 -6.93 -11.14
C ALA A 96 -7.94 -6.18 -10.05
N ILE A 97 -7.57 -6.89 -8.97
CA ILE A 97 -6.70 -6.33 -7.92
C ILE A 97 -5.34 -5.91 -8.51
N ARG A 98 -4.69 -6.78 -9.28
CA ARG A 98 -3.41 -6.47 -9.92
C ARG A 98 -3.51 -5.26 -10.85
N ASN A 99 -4.57 -5.20 -11.67
CA ASN A 99 -4.83 -4.10 -12.59
C ASN A 99 -5.10 -2.79 -11.85
N ALA A 100 -5.70 -2.82 -10.64
CA ALA A 100 -5.86 -1.64 -9.81
C ALA A 100 -4.50 -1.02 -9.44
N TYR A 101 -3.54 -1.84 -8.97
CA TYR A 101 -2.19 -1.35 -8.66
C TYR A 101 -1.47 -0.79 -9.89
N TYR A 102 -1.64 -1.42 -11.06
CA TYR A 102 -0.95 -0.97 -12.29
C TYR A 102 -1.53 0.31 -12.87
N SER A 103 -2.83 0.52 -12.78
CA SER A 103 -3.49 1.71 -13.32
C SER A 103 -3.47 2.91 -12.38
N ALA A 104 -3.07 2.74 -11.13
CA ALA A 104 -2.98 3.82 -10.16
C ALA A 104 -1.70 4.66 -10.31
N SER A 105 -1.74 5.90 -9.83
CA SER A 105 -0.61 6.84 -9.79
C SER A 105 0.08 6.86 -8.43
N VAL A 106 -0.68 6.62 -7.35
CA VAL A 106 -0.19 6.59 -5.97
C VAL A 106 -1.11 5.74 -5.11
N PHE A 107 -0.56 5.01 -4.16
CA PHE A 107 -1.30 4.31 -3.11
C PHE A 107 -1.34 5.17 -1.85
N VAL A 108 -2.53 5.40 -1.31
CA VAL A 108 -2.70 6.20 -0.09
C VAL A 108 -3.47 5.41 0.96
N SER A 109 -2.93 5.30 2.15
CA SER A 109 -3.49 4.46 3.21
C SER A 109 -3.42 5.14 4.58
N PRO A 110 -4.46 5.89 4.98
CA PRO A 110 -4.51 6.60 6.26
C PRO A 110 -4.92 5.66 7.40
N LEU A 111 -4.11 4.63 7.67
CA LEU A 111 -4.35 3.66 8.74
C LEU A 111 -3.98 4.24 10.10
N HIS A 112 -4.90 4.19 11.06
CA HIS A 112 -4.68 4.60 12.44
C HIS A 112 -4.81 3.45 13.44
N GLY A 113 -5.54 2.40 13.08
CA GLY A 113 -5.71 1.22 13.91
C GLY A 113 -4.53 0.24 13.84
N PRO A 114 -4.19 -0.46 14.95
CA PRO A 114 -3.19 -1.50 14.94
C PRO A 114 -3.61 -2.67 14.04
N GLY A 115 -2.64 -3.46 13.62
CA GLY A 115 -2.91 -4.65 12.80
C GLY A 115 -1.62 -5.21 12.25
N GLY A 116 -1.58 -6.50 11.95
CA GLY A 116 -0.39 -7.20 11.47
C GLY A 116 0.22 -6.64 10.18
N THR A 117 1.09 -7.39 9.54
CA THR A 117 1.82 -6.99 8.34
C THR A 117 0.89 -6.42 7.26
N ARG A 118 1.25 -5.28 6.74
CA ARG A 118 0.45 -4.53 5.75
C ARG A 118 0.69 -5.07 4.33
N LEU A 119 0.22 -6.28 4.01
CA LEU A 119 0.44 -6.94 2.71
C LEU A 119 0.07 -6.06 1.50
N LYS A 120 -0.98 -5.23 1.63
CA LYS A 120 -1.37 -4.26 0.60
C LYS A 120 -0.26 -3.23 0.29
N HIS A 121 0.52 -2.84 1.29
CA HIS A 121 1.64 -1.92 1.11
C HIS A 121 2.82 -2.61 0.42
N PHE A 122 3.12 -3.85 0.77
CA PHE A 122 4.10 -4.64 0.01
C PHE A 122 3.68 -4.82 -1.45
N GLY A 123 2.39 -5.03 -1.72
CA GLY A 123 1.83 -5.06 -3.08
C GLY A 123 2.07 -3.75 -3.84
N ALA A 124 1.82 -2.59 -3.20
CA ALA A 124 2.09 -1.27 -3.78
C ALA A 124 3.58 -1.09 -4.09
N MET A 125 4.45 -1.39 -3.13
CA MET A 125 5.90 -1.30 -3.30
C MET A 125 6.40 -2.23 -4.41
N ALA A 126 5.91 -3.48 -4.45
CA ALA A 126 6.25 -4.47 -5.46
C ALA A 126 5.77 -4.05 -6.87
N ALA A 127 4.61 -3.44 -7.00
CA ALA A 127 4.10 -2.91 -8.27
C ALA A 127 4.81 -1.62 -8.72
N ARG A 128 5.82 -1.11 -8.02
CA ARG A 128 6.41 0.22 -8.24
C ARG A 128 5.37 1.32 -8.19
N LEU A 129 4.50 1.30 -7.20
CA LEU A 129 3.52 2.34 -6.94
C LEU A 129 3.98 3.16 -5.73
N PRO A 130 4.15 4.50 -5.83
CA PRO A 130 4.48 5.32 -4.67
C PRO A 130 3.46 5.10 -3.57
N LEU A 131 3.94 5.02 -2.33
CA LEU A 131 3.13 4.76 -1.14
C LEU A 131 3.18 5.94 -0.18
N VAL A 132 2.00 6.44 0.20
CA VAL A 132 1.79 7.44 1.26
C VAL A 132 0.94 6.80 2.35
N THR A 133 1.42 6.80 3.58
CA THR A 133 0.70 6.21 4.70
C THR A 133 1.05 6.89 6.03
N THR A 134 0.44 6.43 7.12
CA THR A 134 0.74 6.88 8.49
C THR A 134 1.92 6.11 9.08
N SER A 135 2.41 6.53 10.24
CA SER A 135 3.41 5.77 11.01
C SER A 135 2.91 4.38 11.36
N VAL A 136 1.63 4.25 11.76
CA VAL A 136 0.98 2.96 12.02
C VAL A 136 0.90 2.11 10.75
N GLY A 137 0.60 2.72 9.60
CA GLY A 137 0.59 2.02 8.32
C GLY A 137 1.96 1.58 7.84
N ALA A 138 3.03 2.22 8.30
CA ALA A 138 4.42 1.89 7.95
C ALA A 138 5.05 0.81 8.86
N GLU A 139 4.38 0.43 9.96
CA GLU A 139 4.89 -0.59 10.88
C GLU A 139 5.13 -1.92 10.18
N GLY A 140 6.28 -2.53 10.47
CA GLY A 140 6.69 -3.83 9.92
C GLY A 140 7.15 -3.81 8.46
N LEU A 141 7.16 -2.64 7.79
CA LEU A 141 7.65 -2.53 6.41
C LEU A 141 9.16 -2.36 6.29
N GLY A 142 9.87 -2.02 7.37
CA GLY A 142 11.29 -1.66 7.32
C GLY A 142 11.60 -0.48 6.39
N ALA A 143 10.56 0.26 5.98
CA ALA A 143 10.65 1.34 5.02
C ALA A 143 11.09 2.66 5.69
N LYS A 144 11.68 3.57 4.90
CA LYS A 144 12.23 4.85 5.36
C LYS A 144 11.51 6.01 4.71
N ASP A 145 10.98 6.95 5.54
CA ASP A 145 10.30 8.17 5.07
C ASP A 145 11.19 8.99 4.12
N GLY A 146 10.59 9.48 3.04
CA GLY A 146 11.27 10.25 1.99
C GLY A 146 12.22 9.46 1.09
N GLN A 147 12.47 8.17 1.38
CA GLN A 147 13.34 7.31 0.59
C GLN A 147 12.57 6.34 -0.29
N ASN A 148 11.73 5.50 0.32
CA ASN A 148 10.96 4.46 -0.37
C ASN A 148 9.46 4.45 0.03
N ILE A 149 9.06 5.34 0.91
CA ILE A 149 7.70 5.59 1.39
C ILE A 149 7.59 7.06 1.79
N ILE A 150 6.36 7.59 1.85
CA ILE A 150 6.08 8.87 2.54
C ILE A 150 5.19 8.58 3.74
N ILE A 151 5.63 9.03 4.91
CA ILE A 151 4.94 8.83 6.20
C ILE A 151 4.42 10.18 6.70
N LYS A 152 3.10 10.29 6.85
CA LYS A 152 2.43 11.48 7.37
C LYS A 152 1.24 11.05 8.24
N ASN A 153 0.99 11.74 9.34
CA ASN A 153 0.00 11.30 10.33
C ASN A 153 -1.31 12.10 10.33
N SER A 154 -1.34 13.26 9.70
CA SER A 154 -2.57 14.05 9.57
C SER A 154 -3.16 13.96 8.15
N SER A 155 -4.47 14.06 8.03
CA SER A 155 -5.18 14.07 6.75
C SER A 155 -4.66 15.16 5.80
N LYS A 156 -4.31 16.35 6.34
CA LYS A 156 -3.75 17.45 5.58
C LYS A 156 -2.36 17.11 5.00
N GLU A 157 -1.49 16.57 5.82
CA GLU A 157 -0.12 16.20 5.38
C GLU A 157 -0.15 15.04 4.38
N LEU A 158 -1.00 14.02 4.59
CA LEU A 158 -1.22 12.93 3.64
C LEU A 158 -1.67 13.47 2.29
N ALA A 159 -2.62 14.41 2.30
CA ALA A 159 -3.14 15.03 1.07
C ALA A 159 -2.06 15.85 0.34
N MET A 160 -1.31 16.68 1.06
CA MET A 160 -0.25 17.50 0.47
C MET A 160 0.89 16.65 -0.10
N ALA A 161 1.33 15.62 0.62
CA ALA A 161 2.35 14.68 0.13
C ALA A 161 1.87 13.92 -1.10
N THR A 162 0.61 13.51 -1.13
CA THR A 162 0.00 12.87 -2.30
C THR A 162 -0.01 13.83 -3.50
N ALA A 163 -0.44 15.07 -3.31
CA ALA A 163 -0.47 16.08 -4.37
C ALA A 163 0.94 16.40 -4.90
N GLU A 164 1.94 16.43 -4.04
CA GLU A 164 3.34 16.61 -4.42
C GLU A 164 3.83 15.46 -5.33
N ILE A 165 3.58 14.21 -4.95
CA ILE A 165 3.91 13.03 -5.76
C ILE A 165 3.24 13.10 -7.13
N LEU A 166 1.95 13.48 -7.18
CA LEU A 166 1.19 13.57 -8.43
C LEU A 166 1.67 14.70 -9.36
N ARG A 167 2.24 15.78 -8.81
CA ARG A 167 2.83 16.90 -9.56
C ARG A 167 4.27 16.65 -9.98
N ASN A 168 4.99 15.78 -9.28
CA ASN A 168 6.41 15.57 -9.47
C ASN A 168 6.73 14.12 -9.92
N PRO A 169 6.71 13.84 -11.24
CA PRO A 169 6.99 12.51 -11.77
C PRO A 169 8.38 11.96 -11.39
N LYS A 170 9.39 12.85 -11.22
CA LYS A 170 10.73 12.43 -10.79
C LYS A 170 10.75 11.92 -9.35
N LEU A 171 10.01 12.60 -8.46
CA LEU A 171 9.83 12.16 -7.07
C LEU A 171 9.07 10.82 -7.03
N ALA A 172 7.96 10.73 -7.77
CA ALA A 172 7.16 9.51 -7.87
C ALA A 172 8.02 8.32 -8.33
N GLU A 173 8.79 8.48 -9.40
CA GLU A 173 9.66 7.44 -9.95
C GLU A 173 10.77 7.05 -8.96
N LYS A 174 11.40 8.02 -8.28
CA LYS A 174 12.44 7.76 -7.27
C LYS A 174 11.88 6.92 -6.13
N LEU A 175 10.75 7.35 -5.54
CA LEU A 175 10.11 6.65 -4.42
C LEU A 175 9.72 5.22 -4.82
N ALA A 176 9.05 5.07 -5.95
CA ALA A 176 8.58 3.78 -6.44
C ALA A 176 9.69 2.80 -6.77
N ARG A 177 10.77 3.27 -7.42
CA ARG A 177 11.94 2.45 -7.69
C ARG A 177 12.61 1.97 -6.40
N ASN A 178 12.78 2.86 -5.44
CA ASN A 178 13.38 2.53 -4.15
C ASN A 178 12.47 1.59 -3.33
N ALA A 179 11.15 1.79 -3.39
CA ALA A 179 10.17 0.91 -2.76
C ALA A 179 10.26 -0.51 -3.33
N ARG A 180 10.29 -0.66 -4.66
CA ARG A 180 10.43 -1.96 -5.32
C ARG A 180 11.74 -2.64 -4.96
N ALA A 181 12.87 -1.94 -5.03
CA ALA A 181 14.18 -2.48 -4.66
C ALA A 181 14.20 -2.95 -3.19
N HIS A 182 13.54 -2.21 -2.30
CA HIS A 182 13.43 -2.58 -0.88
C HIS A 182 12.71 -3.91 -0.68
N VAL A 183 11.56 -4.11 -1.33
CA VAL A 183 10.80 -5.37 -1.17
C VAL A 183 11.45 -6.55 -1.92
N GLU A 184 12.14 -6.31 -3.04
CA GLU A 184 12.89 -7.34 -3.74
C GLU A 184 14.00 -7.92 -2.87
N VAL A 185 14.71 -7.07 -2.15
CA VAL A 185 15.84 -7.50 -1.30
C VAL A 185 15.36 -8.15 0.01
N ASN A 186 14.25 -7.65 0.59
CA ASN A 186 13.92 -7.98 1.97
C ASN A 186 12.66 -8.82 2.15
N TYR A 187 11.72 -8.83 1.17
CA TYR A 187 10.37 -9.36 1.38
C TYR A 187 9.84 -10.22 0.22
N GLY A 188 10.64 -10.57 -0.78
CA GLY A 188 10.25 -11.59 -1.78
C GLY A 188 10.03 -12.94 -1.11
N TRP A 189 9.03 -13.72 -1.56
CA TRP A 189 8.73 -15.03 -0.97
C TRP A 189 9.94 -15.97 -0.93
N GLN A 190 10.79 -15.93 -1.96
CA GLN A 190 12.01 -16.74 -1.96
C GLN A 190 12.94 -16.37 -0.81
N LYS A 191 13.10 -15.05 -0.54
CA LYS A 191 13.92 -14.57 0.57
C LYS A 191 13.34 -14.97 1.93
N MET A 192 12.02 -14.98 2.06
CA MET A 192 11.36 -15.45 3.28
C MET A 192 11.55 -16.97 3.48
N ALA A 193 11.51 -17.75 2.41
CA ALA A 193 11.80 -19.18 2.49
C ALA A 193 13.25 -19.45 2.92
N GLU A 194 14.22 -18.76 2.31
CA GLU A 194 15.64 -18.86 2.73
C GLU A 194 15.82 -18.52 4.22
N PHE A 195 15.16 -17.46 4.68
CA PHE A 195 15.25 -17.08 6.08
C PHE A 195 14.61 -18.12 7.02
N LEU A 196 13.50 -18.73 6.62
CA LEU A 196 12.87 -19.82 7.37
C LEU A 196 13.75 -21.06 7.43
N ASP A 197 14.41 -21.42 6.32
CA ASP A 197 15.35 -22.54 6.27
C ASP A 197 16.52 -22.30 7.22
N ASP A 198 17.10 -21.10 7.23
CA ASP A 198 18.16 -20.73 8.19
C ASP A 198 17.72 -20.87 9.65
N VAL A 199 16.46 -20.54 9.98
CA VAL A 199 15.89 -20.73 11.33
C VAL A 199 15.80 -22.22 11.66
N TYR A 200 15.30 -23.04 10.75
CA TYR A 200 15.21 -24.49 10.96
C TYR A 200 16.58 -25.15 11.13
N GLU A 201 17.57 -24.79 10.32
CA GLU A 201 18.93 -25.32 10.43
C GLU A 201 19.56 -24.97 11.80
N ARG A 202 19.37 -23.73 12.26
CA ARG A 202 19.83 -23.33 13.61
C ARG A 202 19.15 -24.12 14.72
N CYS A 203 17.85 -24.34 14.63
CA CYS A 203 17.10 -25.11 15.62
C CYS A 203 17.51 -26.60 15.62
N ALA A 204 17.76 -27.18 14.44
CA ALA A 204 18.18 -28.58 14.30
C ALA A 204 19.60 -28.83 14.87
N ASN A 205 20.46 -27.82 14.85
CA ASN A 205 21.85 -27.89 15.29
C ASN A 205 22.04 -27.54 16.79
N VAL A 206 20.99 -27.15 17.52
CA VAL A 206 21.01 -26.96 18.95
C VAL A 206 20.92 -28.34 19.62
N LYS A 207 22.07 -28.88 20.01
CA LYS A 207 22.19 -30.10 20.85
C LYS A 207 22.15 -29.75 22.36
#